data_69234f012b3af9d409abaadc4c8e5437
#
_entry.id   69234f012b3af9d409abaadc4c8e5437
#
_cell.length_a   1.000
_cell.length_b   1.000
_cell.length_c   1.000
_cell.angle_alpha   90.00
_cell.angle_beta   90.00
_cell.angle_gamma   90.00
#
_symmetry.space_group_name_H-M   'P 1'
#
loop_
_entity.id
_entity.type
_entity.pdbx_description
1 polymer ?
#
loop_
_entity_poly.entity_id
_entity_poly.type
_entity_poly.pdbx_seq_one_letter_code
_entity_poly.pdbx_strand_id
1 'polypeptide(L)'
;MGKGSRSQVKTYISKGRVTVNGEIIKRPEYKISPENDIVNLEGEKVNYSQWEYYMLNKPAGCVSATEDKHFPTVISFIEDAVRKDLFPVGRLDKDTEGLLLITNDGALAHELLSPKKHVAKTYYARIEGKVTAEDVTAFRREKPHKAC
;
A
#
# COMPACT_ATOMS: atom_id res chain seq x y z
N MET A 1 -1.62 -11.68 5.55
CA MET A 1 -1.65 -12.98 6.22
C MET A 1 -1.63 -14.20 5.28
N GLY A 2 -2.22 -14.26 4.14
CA GLY A 2 -2.05 -15.27 3.07
C GLY A 2 -2.09 -16.78 3.41
N LYS A 3 -2.36 -17.16 4.67
CA LYS A 3 -2.31 -18.57 5.12
C LYS A 3 -3.53 -19.42 4.71
N GLY A 4 -4.47 -18.87 3.95
CA GLY A 4 -5.62 -19.60 3.40
C GLY A 4 -6.95 -18.85 3.48
N SER A 5 -8.01 -19.43 2.89
CA SER A 5 -9.38 -18.93 3.00
C SER A 5 -9.93 -19.07 4.43
N ARG A 6 -11.02 -18.38 4.76
CA ARG A 6 -11.67 -18.47 6.09
C ARG A 6 -12.02 -19.92 6.46
N SER A 7 -12.51 -20.72 5.50
CA SER A 7 -12.85 -22.13 5.73
C SER A 7 -11.62 -22.99 5.99
N GLN A 8 -10.54 -22.78 5.25
CA GLN A 8 -9.27 -23.47 5.49
C GLN A 8 -8.68 -23.14 6.86
N VAL A 9 -8.68 -21.85 7.25
CA VAL A 9 -8.21 -21.44 8.58
C VAL A 9 -9.04 -22.07 9.69
N LYS A 10 -10.38 -22.11 9.58
CA LYS A 10 -11.24 -22.83 10.53
C LYS A 10 -10.86 -24.30 10.65
N THR A 11 -10.54 -24.94 9.52
CA THR A 11 -10.10 -26.35 9.51
C THR A 11 -8.75 -26.52 10.20
N TYR A 12 -7.80 -25.60 10.03
CA TYR A 12 -6.51 -25.66 10.73
C TYR A 12 -6.70 -25.53 12.24
N ILE A 13 -7.56 -24.58 12.67
CA ILE A 13 -7.86 -24.38 14.10
C ILE A 13 -8.51 -25.64 14.70
N SER A 14 -9.57 -26.18 14.07
CA SER A 14 -10.27 -27.35 14.59
C SER A 14 -9.41 -28.61 14.66
N LYS A 15 -8.43 -28.73 13.76
CA LYS A 15 -7.42 -29.82 13.76
C LYS A 15 -6.29 -29.58 14.77
N GLY A 16 -6.29 -28.50 15.53
CA GLY A 16 -5.27 -28.19 16.53
C GLY A 16 -3.92 -27.80 15.94
N ARG A 17 -3.88 -27.32 14.69
CA ARG A 17 -2.64 -26.87 14.00
C ARG A 17 -2.26 -25.44 14.34
N VAL A 18 -3.09 -24.73 15.13
CA VAL A 18 -2.88 -23.34 15.55
C VAL A 18 -2.63 -23.29 17.04
N THR A 19 -1.58 -22.56 17.43
CA THR A 19 -1.32 -22.23 18.82
C THR A 19 -1.39 -20.71 19.04
N VAL A 20 -1.82 -20.34 20.24
CA VAL A 20 -1.76 -18.96 20.73
C VAL A 20 -0.98 -18.98 22.04
N ASN A 21 0.10 -18.22 22.12
CA ASN A 21 1.02 -18.20 23.27
C ASN A 21 1.53 -19.59 23.70
N GLY A 22 1.67 -20.49 22.71
CA GLY A 22 2.10 -21.88 22.95
C GLY A 22 0.96 -22.87 23.23
N GLU A 23 -0.25 -22.43 23.48
CA GLU A 23 -1.41 -23.30 23.73
C GLU A 23 -2.17 -23.64 22.45
N ILE A 24 -2.54 -24.91 22.27
CA ILE A 24 -3.32 -25.37 21.11
C ILE A 24 -4.76 -24.86 21.20
N ILE A 25 -5.17 -24.08 20.19
CA ILE A 25 -6.53 -23.57 20.08
C ILE A 25 -7.32 -24.38 19.06
N LYS A 26 -8.49 -24.89 19.47
CA LYS A 26 -9.40 -25.68 18.62
C LYS A 26 -10.71 -24.96 18.30
N ARG A 27 -10.96 -23.80 18.92
CA ARG A 27 -12.19 -23.03 18.74
C ARG A 27 -11.92 -21.84 17.81
N PRO A 28 -12.54 -21.77 16.62
CA PRO A 28 -12.37 -20.64 15.70
C PRO A 28 -12.83 -19.28 16.28
N GLU A 29 -13.69 -19.31 17.28
CA GLU A 29 -14.24 -18.12 17.98
C GLU A 29 -13.31 -17.58 19.07
N TYR A 30 -12.18 -18.23 19.32
CA TYR A 30 -11.21 -17.78 20.33
C TYR A 30 -10.72 -16.37 19.98
N LYS A 31 -10.89 -15.46 20.94
CA LYS A 31 -10.48 -14.05 20.75
C LYS A 31 -9.01 -13.90 21.04
N ILE A 32 -8.31 -13.25 20.16
CA ILE A 32 -6.88 -12.90 20.28
C ILE A 32 -6.71 -11.39 20.28
N SER A 33 -5.66 -10.93 20.95
CA SER A 33 -5.14 -9.56 20.82
C SER A 33 -3.98 -9.58 19.82
N PRO A 34 -4.15 -9.03 18.61
CA PRO A 34 -3.09 -9.09 17.59
C PRO A 34 -1.77 -8.44 18.01
N GLU A 35 -1.82 -7.53 18.99
CA GLU A 35 -0.66 -6.79 19.50
C GLU A 35 0.12 -7.57 20.57
N ASN A 36 -0.58 -8.41 21.34
CA ASN A 36 -0.01 -9.06 22.52
C ASN A 36 0.15 -10.58 22.36
N ASP A 37 -0.68 -11.21 21.51
CA ASP A 37 -0.68 -12.65 21.37
C ASP A 37 0.21 -13.13 20.23
N ILE A 38 0.98 -14.18 20.51
CA ILE A 38 1.81 -14.85 19.48
C ILE A 38 0.99 -16.01 18.92
N VAL A 39 0.62 -15.88 17.66
CA VAL A 39 -0.10 -16.92 16.92
C VAL A 39 0.88 -17.69 16.03
N ASN A 40 0.85 -19.03 16.14
CA ASN A 40 1.61 -19.88 15.22
C ASN A 40 0.65 -20.83 14.48
N LEU A 41 0.97 -21.12 13.23
CA LEU A 41 0.36 -22.15 12.42
C LEU A 41 1.44 -23.20 12.10
N GLU A 42 1.26 -24.42 12.61
CA GLU A 42 2.24 -25.52 12.42
C GLU A 42 3.66 -25.19 12.89
N GLY A 43 3.77 -24.41 13.96
CA GLY A 43 5.05 -23.97 14.52
C GLY A 43 5.61 -22.68 13.87
N GLU A 44 5.09 -22.26 12.72
CA GLU A 44 5.49 -21.00 12.11
C GLU A 44 4.69 -19.80 12.64
N LYS A 45 5.39 -18.76 13.05
CA LYS A 45 4.76 -17.51 13.51
C LYS A 45 3.94 -16.88 12.41
N VAL A 46 2.68 -16.57 12.71
CA VAL A 46 1.79 -15.82 11.83
C VAL A 46 1.98 -14.33 12.10
N ASN A 47 2.65 -13.66 11.20
CA ASN A 47 2.80 -12.21 11.29
C ASN A 47 1.46 -11.53 10.98
N TYR A 48 1.05 -10.64 11.86
CA TYR A 48 -0.07 -9.72 11.65
C TYR A 48 0.47 -8.31 11.53
N SER A 49 0.13 -7.65 10.43
CA SER A 49 0.30 -6.22 10.28
C SER A 49 -1.05 -5.61 9.96
N GLN A 50 -1.48 -4.63 10.75
CA GLN A 50 -2.71 -3.89 10.46
C GLN A 50 -2.49 -3.00 9.23
N TRP A 51 -1.35 -2.32 9.20
CA TRP A 51 -0.96 -1.40 8.15
C TRP A 51 0.40 -1.78 7.58
N GLU A 52 0.57 -1.66 6.29
CA GLU A 52 1.83 -1.82 5.59
C GLU A 52 2.14 -0.55 4.81
N TYR A 53 3.41 -0.16 4.80
CA TYR A 53 3.87 1.05 4.15
C TYR A 53 5.11 0.74 3.33
N TYR A 54 5.06 1.05 2.05
CA TYR A 54 6.16 0.85 1.12
C TYR A 54 6.48 2.15 0.39
N MET A 55 7.75 2.42 0.22
CA MET A 55 8.24 3.46 -0.67
C MET A 55 8.76 2.80 -1.93
N LEU A 56 8.08 3.01 -3.04
CA LEU A 56 8.50 2.54 -4.35
C LEU A 56 9.15 3.69 -5.10
N ASN A 57 10.36 3.47 -5.61
CA ASN A 57 10.85 4.25 -6.73
C ASN A 57 10.21 3.70 -8.00
N LYS A 58 9.03 4.26 -8.35
CA LYS A 58 8.22 3.77 -9.47
C LYS A 58 9.04 3.84 -10.76
N PRO A 59 9.22 2.73 -11.48
CA PRO A 59 9.84 2.76 -12.80
C PRO A 59 8.86 3.25 -13.87
N ALA A 60 9.39 3.68 -15.02
CA ALA A 60 8.58 3.90 -16.22
C ALA A 60 7.94 2.59 -16.71
N GLY A 61 6.84 2.69 -17.46
CA GLY A 61 6.17 1.56 -18.09
C GLY A 61 5.12 0.85 -17.23
N CYS A 62 4.95 1.22 -15.95
CA CYS A 62 3.90 0.67 -15.07
C CYS A 62 2.88 1.74 -14.66
N VAL A 63 1.68 1.32 -14.30
CA VAL A 63 0.58 2.20 -13.93
C VAL A 63 0.38 2.26 -12.41
N SER A 64 0.03 3.44 -11.89
CA SER A 64 -0.31 3.67 -10.48
C SER A 64 -1.74 3.18 -10.19
N ALA A 65 -1.94 1.88 -10.24
CA ALA A 65 -3.22 1.20 -9.99
C ALA A 65 -3.00 -0.08 -9.18
N THR A 66 -4.07 -0.60 -8.60
CA THR A 66 -4.06 -1.92 -7.93
C THR A 66 -4.15 -3.06 -8.93
N GLU A 67 -4.93 -2.87 -10.00
CA GLU A 67 -5.12 -3.83 -11.08
C GLU A 67 -5.19 -3.10 -12.42
N ASP A 68 -4.67 -3.72 -13.46
CA ASP A 68 -4.77 -3.25 -14.84
C ASP A 68 -4.71 -4.44 -15.80
N LYS A 69 -5.42 -4.36 -16.93
CA LYS A 69 -5.51 -5.46 -17.92
C LYS A 69 -4.36 -5.46 -18.94
N HIS A 70 -3.70 -4.34 -19.12
CA HIS A 70 -2.75 -4.12 -20.22
C HIS A 70 -1.33 -3.86 -19.74
N PHE A 71 -1.17 -3.27 -18.56
CA PHE A 71 0.12 -2.83 -18.04
C PHE A 71 0.40 -3.42 -16.66
N PRO A 72 1.67 -3.68 -16.33
CA PRO A 72 2.05 -4.00 -14.96
C PRO A 72 1.66 -2.84 -14.03
N THR A 73 1.20 -3.18 -12.85
CA THR A 73 0.82 -2.20 -11.83
C THR A 73 1.94 -2.00 -10.83
N VAL A 74 1.91 -0.89 -10.11
CA VAL A 74 2.88 -0.60 -9.05
C VAL A 74 2.84 -1.63 -7.91
N ILE A 75 1.71 -2.34 -7.73
CA ILE A 75 1.57 -3.38 -6.70
C ILE A 75 2.41 -4.62 -7.03
N SER A 76 2.62 -4.93 -8.33
CA SER A 76 3.41 -6.09 -8.74
C SER A 76 4.90 -6.01 -8.36
N PHE A 77 5.39 -4.85 -7.95
CA PHE A 77 6.76 -4.64 -7.48
C PHE A 77 6.93 -4.86 -5.97
N ILE A 78 5.84 -5.15 -5.24
CA ILE A 78 5.88 -5.39 -3.79
C ILE A 78 5.81 -6.90 -3.55
N GLU A 79 6.98 -7.55 -3.50
CA GLU A 79 7.08 -9.01 -3.40
C GLU A 79 6.76 -9.53 -1.99
N ASP A 80 7.14 -8.80 -0.94
CA ASP A 80 7.02 -9.21 0.46
C ASP A 80 5.70 -8.79 1.13
N ALA A 81 4.70 -8.37 0.36
CA ALA A 81 3.44 -7.92 0.90
C ALA A 81 2.67 -9.05 1.60
N VAL A 82 2.37 -8.86 2.88
CA VAL A 82 1.48 -9.74 3.65
C VAL A 82 0.01 -9.39 3.38
N ARG A 83 -0.26 -8.10 3.16
CA ARG A 83 -1.59 -7.57 2.85
C ARG A 83 -1.86 -7.64 1.35
N LYS A 84 -3.13 -7.90 1.00
CA LYS A 84 -3.59 -7.92 -0.40
C LYS A 84 -4.39 -6.68 -0.78
N ASP A 85 -4.69 -5.82 0.19
CA ASP A 85 -5.48 -4.61 0.06
C ASP A 85 -4.61 -3.35 -0.04
N LEU A 86 -3.39 -3.50 -0.56
CA LEU A 86 -2.49 -2.38 -0.83
C LEU A 86 -2.96 -1.54 -2.01
N PHE A 87 -2.75 -0.24 -1.92
CA PHE A 87 -3.02 0.70 -3.00
C PHE A 87 -2.00 1.84 -3.02
N PRO A 88 -1.76 2.47 -4.18
CA PRO A 88 -0.85 3.61 -4.28
C PRO A 88 -1.46 4.88 -3.69
N VAL A 89 -0.66 5.66 -2.98
CA VAL A 89 -1.03 6.97 -2.42
C VAL A 89 -0.77 8.05 -3.46
N GLY A 90 -1.76 8.31 -4.28
CA GLY A 90 -1.66 9.19 -5.44
C GLY A 90 -1.26 8.43 -6.71
N ARG A 91 -1.03 9.20 -7.77
CA ARG A 91 -0.76 8.62 -9.08
C ARG A 91 0.39 9.39 -9.76
N LEU A 92 1.33 8.63 -10.28
CA LEU A 92 2.27 9.07 -11.29
C LEU A 92 1.85 8.46 -12.62
N ASP A 93 2.02 9.17 -13.71
CA ASP A 93 1.72 8.65 -15.03
C ASP A 93 2.60 7.44 -15.37
N LYS A 94 2.19 6.68 -16.39
CA LYS A 94 2.87 5.44 -16.77
C LYS A 94 4.37 5.62 -16.97
N ASP A 95 4.76 6.69 -17.62
CA ASP A 95 6.15 6.96 -17.98
C ASP A 95 6.87 7.92 -17.00
N THR A 96 6.17 8.36 -15.94
CA THR A 96 6.75 9.15 -14.86
C THR A 96 7.41 8.22 -13.84
N GLU A 97 8.63 8.54 -13.47
CA GLU A 97 9.41 7.80 -12.45
C GLU A 97 9.46 8.55 -11.12
N GLY A 98 9.76 7.85 -10.04
CA GLY A 98 10.06 8.45 -8.75
C GLY A 98 9.23 7.93 -7.60
N LEU A 99 9.23 8.69 -6.50
CA LEU A 99 8.64 8.29 -5.23
C LEU A 99 7.12 8.10 -5.34
N LEU A 100 6.68 6.90 -5.05
CA LEU A 100 5.27 6.55 -4.85
C LEU A 100 5.12 5.76 -3.55
N LEU A 101 4.24 6.21 -2.67
CA LEU A 101 3.89 5.46 -1.47
C LEU A 101 2.81 4.45 -1.79
N ILE A 102 2.93 3.25 -1.21
CA ILE A 102 1.95 2.17 -1.32
C ILE A 102 1.60 1.72 0.09
N THR A 103 0.33 1.63 0.40
CA THR A 103 -0.16 1.26 1.74
C THR A 103 -1.58 0.70 1.66
N ASN A 104 -2.07 0.14 2.75
CA ASN A 104 -3.49 -0.14 2.99
C ASN A 104 -4.11 0.80 4.05
N ASP A 105 -3.36 1.84 4.48
CA ASP A 105 -3.85 2.86 5.41
C ASP A 105 -4.56 4.00 4.65
N GLY A 106 -5.88 3.87 4.54
CA GLY A 106 -6.72 4.88 3.87
C GLY A 106 -6.75 6.23 4.59
N ALA A 107 -6.57 6.25 5.92
CA ALA A 107 -6.55 7.48 6.69
C ALA A 107 -5.30 8.30 6.37
N LEU A 108 -4.13 7.67 6.41
CA LEU A 108 -2.88 8.31 6.01
C LEU A 108 -2.92 8.78 4.55
N ALA A 109 -3.39 7.93 3.64
CA ALA A 109 -3.51 8.29 2.23
C ALA A 109 -4.39 9.53 2.03
N HIS A 110 -5.54 9.60 2.72
CA HIS A 110 -6.41 10.76 2.68
C HIS A 110 -5.71 12.02 3.23
N GLU A 111 -4.95 11.92 4.30
CA GLU A 111 -4.19 13.06 4.84
C GLU A 111 -3.14 13.57 3.86
N LEU A 112 -2.40 12.67 3.21
CA LEU A 112 -1.36 13.02 2.25
C LEU A 112 -1.90 13.59 0.93
N LEU A 113 -3.08 13.13 0.51
CA LEU A 113 -3.68 13.54 -0.77
C LEU A 113 -4.65 14.72 -0.64
N SER A 114 -5.17 14.98 0.55
CA SER A 114 -6.16 16.04 0.75
C SER A 114 -5.58 17.42 0.45
N PRO A 115 -6.19 18.21 -0.44
CA PRO A 115 -5.75 19.57 -0.72
C PRO A 115 -5.74 20.48 0.52
N LYS A 116 -6.59 20.19 1.51
CA LYS A 116 -6.68 20.97 2.76
C LYS A 116 -5.46 20.78 3.68
N LYS A 117 -4.74 19.68 3.53
CA LYS A 117 -3.55 19.38 4.36
C LYS A 117 -2.26 20.00 3.80
N HIS A 118 -2.28 20.51 2.57
CA HIS A 118 -1.15 21.21 1.93
C HIS A 118 0.17 20.44 1.98
N VAL A 119 0.14 19.10 1.87
CA VAL A 119 1.37 18.31 1.80
C VAL A 119 2.06 18.59 0.47
N ALA A 120 3.23 19.23 0.54
CA ALA A 120 4.00 19.61 -0.64
C ALA A 120 4.51 18.37 -1.39
N LYS A 121 4.40 18.39 -2.73
CA LYS A 121 4.97 17.39 -3.62
C LYS A 121 5.89 18.11 -4.61
N THR A 122 7.14 17.63 -4.72
CA THR A 122 8.13 18.22 -5.61
C THR A 122 8.34 17.32 -6.81
N TYR A 123 8.24 17.91 -8.00
CA TYR A 123 8.48 17.24 -9.28
C TYR A 123 9.66 17.89 -9.98
N TYR A 124 10.55 17.06 -10.54
CA TYR A 124 11.59 17.49 -11.43
C TYR A 124 11.22 17.11 -12.87
N ALA A 125 11.25 18.08 -13.79
CA ALA A 125 10.97 17.84 -15.19
C ALA A 125 12.13 18.31 -16.08
N ARG A 126 12.50 17.48 -17.05
CA ARG A 126 13.33 17.93 -18.18
C ARG A 126 12.40 18.45 -19.27
N ILE A 127 12.69 19.62 -19.76
CA ILE A 127 11.94 20.26 -20.82
C ILE A 127 12.83 20.56 -22.01
N GLU A 128 12.27 20.65 -23.19
CA GLU A 128 12.93 21.22 -24.34
C GLU A 128 12.76 22.74 -24.31
N GLY A 129 13.85 23.48 -24.51
CA GLY A 129 13.87 24.94 -24.50
C GLY A 129 14.38 25.52 -23.17
N LYS A 130 14.13 26.82 -22.97
CA LYS A 130 14.53 27.58 -21.78
C LYS A 130 13.30 28.06 -21.03
N VAL A 131 13.27 27.83 -19.73
CA VAL A 131 12.24 28.39 -18.85
C VAL A 131 12.50 29.89 -18.70
N THR A 132 11.48 30.70 -18.97
CA THR A 132 11.52 32.16 -18.81
C THR A 132 10.92 32.57 -17.45
N ALA A 133 11.14 33.82 -17.05
CA ALA A 133 10.50 34.40 -15.85
C ALA A 133 8.97 34.44 -15.99
N GLU A 134 8.47 34.56 -17.23
CA GLU A 134 7.05 34.58 -17.53
C GLU A 134 6.42 33.19 -17.32
N ASP A 135 7.12 32.12 -17.75
CA ASP A 135 6.68 30.74 -17.50
C ASP A 135 6.58 30.44 -16.00
N VAL A 136 7.61 30.82 -15.23
CA VAL A 136 7.59 30.65 -13.76
C VAL A 136 6.42 31.40 -13.12
N THR A 137 6.12 32.59 -13.64
CA THR A 137 4.99 33.40 -13.15
C THR A 137 3.66 32.78 -13.50
N ALA A 138 3.53 32.22 -14.71
CA ALA A 138 2.33 31.50 -15.14
C ALA A 138 2.05 30.28 -14.26
N PHE A 139 3.07 29.41 -14.02
CA PHE A 139 2.95 28.26 -13.11
C PHE A 139 2.54 28.64 -11.69
N ARG A 140 3.01 29.77 -11.15
CA ARG A 140 2.63 30.26 -9.82
C ARG A 140 1.19 30.78 -9.75
N ARG A 141 0.64 31.24 -10.87
CA ARG A 141 -0.73 31.78 -10.97
C ARG A 141 -1.79 30.73 -11.21
N GLU A 142 -1.43 29.58 -11.76
CA GLU A 142 -2.35 28.48 -11.93
C GLU A 142 -2.83 28.00 -10.58
N LYS A 143 -4.13 28.20 -10.33
CA LYS A 143 -4.79 27.56 -9.19
C LYS A 143 -4.69 26.04 -9.39
N PRO A 144 -4.43 25.25 -8.31
CA PRO A 144 -4.43 23.81 -8.43
C PRO A 144 -5.72 23.35 -9.10
N HIS A 145 -5.58 22.68 -10.25
CA HIS A 145 -6.71 22.06 -10.91
C HIS A 145 -7.43 21.18 -9.88
N LYS A 146 -8.75 21.31 -9.79
CA LYS A 146 -9.55 20.37 -9.03
C LYS A 146 -9.26 19.00 -9.62
N ALA A 147 -8.58 18.14 -8.83
CA ALA A 147 -8.42 16.75 -9.20
C ALA A 147 -9.80 16.15 -9.46
N CYS A 148 -9.98 15.60 -10.66
CA CYS A 148 -11.16 14.81 -10.99
C CYS A 148 -11.17 13.52 -10.17
#